data_5863960af5833558533edca78a6e387c
#
_entry.id   5863960af5833558533edca78a6e387c
#
_cell.length_a   1.000
_cell.length_b   1.000
_cell.length_c   1.000
_cell.angle_alpha   90.00
_cell.angle_beta   90.00
_cell.angle_gamma   90.00
#
_symmetry.space_group_name_H-M   'P 1'
#
loop_
_entity.id
_entity.type
_entity.pdbx_description
1 polymer ?
#
loop_
_entity_poly.entity_id
_entity_poly.type
_entity_poly.pdbx_seq_one_letter_code
_entity_poly.pdbx_strand_id
1 'polypeptide(L)'
;VLNDLWWKGTPTDFHINTDNDYRYALNADKFGHATFAYIATTAYADVFRWTGMDSASAVWSAAGVATAYQTYIEVRDGFSQKYGFSWGDIAANMVGISLPVLKHYYPSLRAVDLQISFWPSRDFRNGYYNAIIDDYTSTTHWLSVNIHDLAPTSAFRDVPPWLGLAVGHSVQNLDGMGGGQHRLFIALDWNLSRIQGLPRWLRDIMRTLHLYHLPAPAVQISPNVVWYGIRY
;
A
#
# COMPACT_ATOMS: atom_id res chain seq x y z
N VAL A 1 -8.22 -1.83 21.11
CA VAL A 1 -8.68 -1.88 19.70
C VAL A 1 -7.88 -2.90 18.90
N LEU A 2 -6.55 -2.75 18.66
CA LEU A 2 -5.77 -3.73 17.88
C LEU A 2 -5.75 -5.12 18.52
N ASN A 3 -5.60 -5.20 19.83
CA ASN A 3 -5.63 -6.46 20.57
C ASN A 3 -6.97 -7.19 20.39
N ASP A 4 -8.07 -6.45 20.28
CA ASP A 4 -9.40 -7.03 20.10
C ASP A 4 -9.68 -7.43 18.65
N LEU A 5 -8.94 -6.85 17.70
CA LEU A 5 -9.05 -7.17 16.28
C LEU A 5 -8.23 -8.41 15.92
N TRP A 6 -6.95 -8.43 16.29
CA TRP A 6 -5.98 -9.41 15.77
C TRP A 6 -5.53 -10.45 16.79
N TRP A 7 -5.36 -10.05 18.07
CA TRP A 7 -4.73 -10.91 19.08
C TRP A 7 -5.70 -11.38 20.16
N LYS A 8 -6.94 -11.70 19.76
CA LYS A 8 -7.91 -12.31 20.68
C LYS A 8 -7.46 -13.71 21.06
N GLY A 9 -7.54 -14.03 22.34
CA GLY A 9 -7.26 -15.35 22.88
C GLY A 9 -6.02 -15.38 23.80
N THR A 10 -5.61 -16.59 24.18
CA THR A 10 -4.44 -16.81 25.03
C THR A 10 -3.18 -16.71 24.16
N PRO A 11 -2.16 -15.93 24.57
CA PRO A 11 -0.87 -15.94 23.89
C PRO A 11 -0.24 -17.35 23.93
N THR A 12 0.53 -17.65 22.88
CA THR A 12 1.36 -18.87 22.81
C THR A 12 2.81 -18.53 23.09
N ASP A 13 3.68 -19.53 23.13
CA ASP A 13 5.11 -19.34 22.99
C ASP A 13 5.43 -18.68 21.66
N PHE A 14 6.48 -17.86 21.65
CA PHE A 14 6.91 -17.17 20.44
C PHE A 14 7.28 -18.19 19.34
N HIS A 15 6.71 -18.01 18.17
CA HIS A 15 6.99 -18.85 17.00
C HIS A 15 7.10 -18.04 15.72
N ILE A 16 7.89 -18.57 14.78
CA ILE A 16 8.07 -18.00 13.46
C ILE A 16 7.11 -18.71 12.48
N ASN A 17 6.44 -17.94 11.66
CA ASN A 17 5.60 -18.45 10.59
C ASN A 17 6.49 -18.97 9.44
N THR A 18 6.81 -20.25 9.43
CA THR A 18 7.67 -20.88 8.41
C THR A 18 6.87 -21.54 7.28
N ASP A 19 5.70 -22.07 7.61
CA ASP A 19 5.00 -23.00 6.70
C ASP A 19 4.05 -22.27 5.75
N ASN A 20 3.51 -21.13 6.18
CA ASN A 20 2.47 -20.39 5.43
C ASN A 20 2.91 -18.99 5.03
N ASP A 21 4.08 -18.50 5.42
CA ASP A 21 4.53 -17.14 5.24
C ASP A 21 4.42 -16.63 3.78
N TYR A 22 4.84 -17.48 2.81
CA TYR A 22 4.81 -17.13 1.39
C TYR A 22 3.60 -17.67 0.61
N ARG A 23 2.66 -18.30 1.31
CA ARG A 23 1.43 -18.84 0.70
C ARG A 23 0.19 -18.09 1.14
N TYR A 24 0.25 -17.48 2.33
CA TYR A 24 -0.89 -16.80 2.93
C TYR A 24 -1.44 -15.72 1.98
N ALA A 25 -2.74 -15.81 1.73
CA ALA A 25 -3.48 -14.90 0.85
C ALA A 25 -2.80 -14.65 -0.52
N LEU A 26 -2.04 -15.63 -1.05
CA LEU A 26 -1.27 -15.49 -2.30
C LEU A 26 -0.34 -14.25 -2.28
N ASN A 27 0.32 -13.98 -1.16
CA ASN A 27 1.17 -12.82 -0.90
C ASN A 27 0.46 -11.45 -0.94
N ALA A 28 -0.88 -11.37 -1.04
CA ALA A 28 -1.59 -10.10 -0.92
C ALA A 28 -1.30 -9.40 0.41
N ASP A 29 -1.05 -10.18 1.46
CA ASP A 29 -0.58 -9.75 2.75
C ASP A 29 0.73 -8.94 2.66
N LYS A 30 1.74 -9.46 1.97
CA LYS A 30 3.03 -8.78 1.75
C LYS A 30 2.87 -7.46 1.00
N PHE A 31 1.99 -7.42 -0.03
CA PHE A 31 1.65 -6.17 -0.70
C PHE A 31 0.96 -5.20 0.26
N GLY A 32 0.10 -5.71 1.15
CA GLY A 32 -0.53 -4.94 2.22
C GLY A 32 0.52 -4.30 3.13
N HIS A 33 1.43 -5.10 3.69
CA HIS A 33 2.51 -4.65 4.56
C HIS A 33 3.35 -3.55 3.89
N ALA A 34 3.80 -3.75 2.65
CA ALA A 34 4.57 -2.74 1.92
C ALA A 34 3.78 -1.44 1.71
N THR A 35 2.52 -1.56 1.27
CA THR A 35 1.68 -0.38 0.98
C THR A 35 1.33 0.39 2.24
N PHE A 36 0.90 -0.28 3.31
CA PHE A 36 0.55 0.39 4.56
C PHE A 36 1.77 0.98 5.27
N ALA A 37 2.92 0.31 5.23
CA ALA A 37 4.17 0.85 5.76
C ALA A 37 4.60 2.12 4.99
N TYR A 38 4.45 2.14 3.66
CA TYR A 38 4.68 3.32 2.82
C TYR A 38 3.74 4.47 3.19
N ILE A 39 2.44 4.20 3.28
CA ILE A 39 1.41 5.19 3.63
C ILE A 39 1.70 5.77 5.02
N ALA A 40 1.96 4.93 6.02
CA ALA A 40 2.25 5.35 7.38
C ALA A 40 3.51 6.21 7.44
N THR A 41 4.61 5.79 6.80
CA THR A 41 5.86 6.56 6.78
C THR A 41 5.67 7.91 6.11
N THR A 42 4.94 7.97 5.00
CA THR A 42 4.61 9.22 4.29
C THR A 42 3.81 10.15 5.18
N ALA A 43 2.75 9.64 5.83
CA ALA A 43 1.89 10.42 6.71
C ALA A 43 2.67 10.94 7.94
N TYR A 44 3.49 10.10 8.59
CA TYR A 44 4.33 10.55 9.71
C TYR A 44 5.33 11.61 9.29
N ALA A 45 5.96 11.46 8.12
CA ALA A 45 6.89 12.47 7.61
C ALA A 45 6.20 13.82 7.36
N ASP A 46 4.96 13.81 6.84
CA ASP A 46 4.19 15.03 6.65
C ASP A 46 3.80 15.69 7.99
N VAL A 47 3.41 14.89 8.99
CA VAL A 47 3.14 15.39 10.35
C VAL A 47 4.41 16.03 10.95
N PHE A 48 5.57 15.36 10.87
CA PHE A 48 6.82 15.90 11.40
C PHE A 48 7.24 17.19 10.68
N ARG A 49 7.07 17.30 9.35
CA ARG A 49 7.30 18.56 8.61
C ARG A 49 6.35 19.66 9.06
N TRP A 50 5.09 19.33 9.32
CA TRP A 50 4.10 20.28 9.83
C TRP A 50 4.48 20.83 11.20
N THR A 51 5.16 20.07 12.06
CA THR A 51 5.70 20.58 13.34
C THR A 51 6.95 21.46 13.17
N GLY A 52 7.45 21.66 11.95
CA GLY A 52 8.63 22.50 11.67
C GLY A 52 9.94 21.71 11.54
N MET A 53 9.91 20.39 11.60
CA MET A 53 11.11 19.58 11.38
C MET A 53 11.59 19.69 9.93
N ASP A 54 12.89 19.75 9.71
CA ASP A 54 13.45 19.72 8.35
C ASP A 54 13.15 18.41 7.62
N SER A 55 13.20 18.44 6.29
CA SER A 55 12.75 17.31 5.47
C SER A 55 13.53 16.03 5.67
N ALA A 56 14.85 16.11 5.94
CA ALA A 56 15.67 14.94 6.15
C ALA A 56 15.36 14.29 7.51
N SER A 57 15.35 15.12 8.57
CA SER A 57 15.00 14.67 9.93
C SER A 57 13.59 14.11 9.99
N ALA A 58 12.64 14.75 9.30
CA ALA A 58 11.23 14.30 9.26
C ALA A 58 11.09 12.92 8.63
N VAL A 59 11.73 12.66 7.48
CA VAL A 59 11.58 11.36 6.81
C VAL A 59 12.29 10.23 7.56
N TRP A 60 13.44 10.50 8.19
CA TRP A 60 14.14 9.49 8.99
C TRP A 60 13.42 9.20 10.30
N SER A 61 12.89 10.22 10.99
CA SER A 61 12.06 10.04 12.18
C SER A 61 10.80 9.23 11.86
N ALA A 62 10.15 9.53 10.74
CA ALA A 62 8.99 8.79 10.26
C ALA A 62 9.33 7.32 9.99
N ALA A 63 10.45 7.06 9.32
CA ALA A 63 10.94 5.71 9.06
C ALA A 63 11.21 4.96 10.36
N GLY A 64 11.83 5.61 11.35
CA GLY A 64 12.07 5.03 12.67
C GLY A 64 10.78 4.65 13.41
N VAL A 65 9.80 5.55 13.43
CA VAL A 65 8.49 5.30 14.06
C VAL A 65 7.75 4.16 13.33
N ALA A 66 7.71 4.19 11.99
CA ALA A 66 7.06 3.16 11.19
C ALA A 66 7.74 1.79 11.40
N THR A 67 9.08 1.74 11.41
CA THR A 67 9.83 0.50 11.69
C THR A 67 9.51 -0.05 13.08
N ALA A 68 9.52 0.79 14.10
CA ALA A 68 9.20 0.37 15.46
C ALA A 68 7.77 -0.18 15.57
N TYR A 69 6.81 0.49 14.93
CA TYR A 69 5.42 0.09 14.96
C TYR A 69 5.17 -1.22 14.20
N GLN A 70 5.71 -1.35 12.99
CA GLN A 70 5.56 -2.59 12.20
C GLN A 70 6.26 -3.77 12.86
N THR A 71 7.48 -3.55 13.41
CA THR A 71 8.18 -4.60 14.17
C THR A 71 7.39 -5.02 15.42
N TYR A 72 6.74 -4.07 16.09
CA TYR A 72 5.87 -4.38 17.23
C TYR A 72 4.71 -5.30 16.82
N ILE A 73 4.08 -5.04 15.66
CA ILE A 73 3.02 -5.91 15.13
C ILE A 73 3.56 -7.33 14.93
N GLU A 74 4.66 -7.48 14.20
CA GLU A 74 5.26 -8.78 13.91
C GLU A 74 5.64 -9.56 15.16
N VAL A 75 6.23 -8.87 16.16
CA VAL A 75 6.54 -9.49 17.45
C VAL A 75 5.26 -9.97 18.15
N ARG A 76 4.19 -9.18 18.09
CA ARG A 76 2.89 -9.58 18.67
C ARG A 76 2.29 -10.78 17.92
N ASP A 77 2.43 -10.82 16.61
CA ASP A 77 2.00 -11.94 15.78
C ASP A 77 2.78 -13.22 16.13
N GLY A 78 4.05 -13.09 16.48
CA GLY A 78 4.88 -14.18 16.97
C GLY A 78 4.32 -14.87 18.22
N PHE A 79 3.53 -14.19 19.04
CA PHE A 79 2.84 -14.76 20.20
C PHE A 79 1.36 -15.12 19.95
N SER A 80 0.88 -14.99 18.73
CA SER A 80 -0.52 -15.27 18.36
C SER A 80 -0.69 -16.71 17.91
N GLN A 81 -1.73 -17.39 18.38
CA GLN A 81 -2.10 -18.74 17.90
C GLN A 81 -2.43 -18.77 16.39
N LYS A 82 -2.85 -17.62 15.84
CA LYS A 82 -3.37 -17.52 14.47
C LYS A 82 -2.29 -17.16 13.45
N TYR A 83 -1.28 -16.38 13.86
CA TYR A 83 -0.34 -15.76 12.92
C TYR A 83 1.06 -16.37 13.03
N GLY A 84 1.94 -15.84 13.81
CA GLY A 84 3.36 -16.14 13.90
C GLY A 84 4.20 -15.00 13.33
N PHE A 85 5.42 -14.82 13.84
CA PHE A 85 6.35 -13.82 13.34
C PHE A 85 6.76 -14.13 11.89
N SER A 86 6.63 -13.15 11.00
CA SER A 86 6.92 -13.29 9.58
C SER A 86 8.13 -12.46 9.15
N TRP A 87 9.16 -13.12 8.64
CA TRP A 87 10.28 -12.44 7.99
C TRP A 87 9.88 -11.82 6.64
N GLY A 88 8.89 -12.41 5.96
CA GLY A 88 8.32 -11.87 4.73
C GLY A 88 7.65 -10.53 4.94
N ASP A 89 6.91 -10.38 6.06
CA ASP A 89 6.23 -9.12 6.42
C ASP A 89 7.23 -8.07 6.86
N ILE A 90 8.25 -8.43 7.63
CA ILE A 90 9.36 -7.52 7.94
C ILE A 90 10.02 -7.00 6.65
N ALA A 91 10.32 -7.88 5.70
CA ALA A 91 10.92 -7.47 4.43
C ALA A 91 9.99 -6.55 3.62
N ALA A 92 8.70 -6.88 3.54
CA ALA A 92 7.69 -6.06 2.86
C ALA A 92 7.54 -4.69 3.53
N ASN A 93 7.49 -4.64 4.87
CA ASN A 93 7.48 -3.41 5.65
C ASN A 93 8.70 -2.53 5.33
N MET A 94 9.89 -3.12 5.29
CA MET A 94 11.11 -2.38 4.97
C MET A 94 11.11 -1.80 3.55
N VAL A 95 10.55 -2.51 2.55
CA VAL A 95 10.34 -1.97 1.21
C VAL A 95 9.45 -0.73 1.25
N GLY A 96 8.31 -0.81 1.94
CA GLY A 96 7.38 0.33 2.08
C GLY A 96 8.01 1.52 2.78
N ILE A 97 8.68 1.29 3.92
CA ILE A 97 9.32 2.33 4.74
C ILE A 97 10.48 3.00 4.01
N SER A 98 11.25 2.25 3.24
CA SER A 98 12.43 2.78 2.54
C SER A 98 12.05 3.72 1.39
N LEU A 99 10.92 3.52 0.74
CA LEU A 99 10.54 4.30 -0.43
C LEU A 99 10.43 5.81 -0.15
N PRO A 100 9.76 6.32 0.91
CA PRO A 100 9.76 7.74 1.25
C PRO A 100 11.17 8.30 1.53
N VAL A 101 12.04 7.51 2.17
CA VAL A 101 13.44 7.88 2.42
C VAL A 101 14.20 8.01 1.10
N LEU A 102 14.08 7.01 0.23
CA LEU A 102 14.73 7.02 -1.09
C LEU A 102 14.24 8.17 -1.96
N LYS A 103 12.94 8.47 -1.95
CA LYS A 103 12.34 9.63 -2.67
C LYS A 103 12.92 10.97 -2.20
N HIS A 104 13.36 11.06 -0.94
CA HIS A 104 14.04 12.27 -0.45
C HIS A 104 15.39 12.48 -1.13
N TYR A 105 16.19 11.42 -1.31
CA TYR A 105 17.53 11.49 -1.87
C TYR A 105 17.58 11.34 -3.39
N TYR A 106 16.65 10.60 -3.99
CA TYR A 106 16.61 10.30 -5.42
C TYR A 106 15.36 10.91 -6.08
N PRO A 107 15.49 12.08 -6.75
CA PRO A 107 14.33 12.76 -7.35
C PRO A 107 13.55 11.92 -8.37
N SER A 108 14.20 11.01 -9.09
CA SER A 108 13.54 10.10 -10.04
C SER A 108 12.51 9.18 -9.39
N LEU A 109 12.74 8.78 -8.13
CA LEU A 109 11.81 7.95 -7.40
C LEU A 109 10.55 8.68 -6.94
N ARG A 110 10.50 10.03 -7.05
CA ARG A 110 9.28 10.81 -6.77
C ARG A 110 8.16 10.53 -7.76
N ALA A 111 8.49 9.94 -8.90
CA ALA A 111 7.52 9.46 -9.87
C ALA A 111 6.73 8.22 -9.41
N VAL A 112 7.22 7.48 -8.42
CA VAL A 112 6.71 6.18 -8.01
C VAL A 112 5.94 6.30 -6.70
N ASP A 113 4.73 5.77 -6.62
CA ASP A 113 3.91 5.72 -5.41
C ASP A 113 3.31 4.32 -5.20
N LEU A 114 3.19 3.91 -3.93
CA LEU A 114 2.38 2.76 -3.56
C LEU A 114 1.01 3.25 -3.12
N GLN A 115 -0.03 2.66 -3.69
CA GLN A 115 -1.41 3.05 -3.43
C GLN A 115 -2.24 1.82 -3.11
N ILE A 116 -3.39 2.05 -2.50
CA ILE A 116 -4.41 1.04 -2.26
C ILE A 116 -5.74 1.51 -2.82
N SER A 117 -6.54 0.59 -3.34
CA SER A 117 -7.97 0.81 -3.53
C SER A 117 -8.77 -0.30 -2.84
N PHE A 118 -10.00 0.01 -2.50
CA PHE A 118 -10.87 -0.88 -1.76
C PHE A 118 -12.26 -0.90 -2.37
N TRP A 119 -12.76 -2.11 -2.62
CA TRP A 119 -14.15 -2.34 -2.98
C TRP A 119 -14.69 -3.51 -2.18
N PRO A 120 -15.65 -3.28 -1.27
CA PRO A 120 -16.06 -4.30 -0.30
C PRO A 120 -16.53 -5.59 -0.98
N SER A 121 -15.94 -6.71 -0.57
CA SER A 121 -16.33 -8.05 -0.98
C SER A 121 -17.73 -8.40 -0.45
N ARG A 122 -18.26 -9.55 -0.88
CA ARG A 122 -19.49 -10.08 -0.29
C ARG A 122 -19.29 -10.36 1.20
N ASP A 123 -18.14 -10.93 1.57
CA ASP A 123 -17.83 -11.33 2.93
C ASP A 123 -17.66 -10.13 3.85
N PHE A 124 -17.00 -9.06 3.36
CA PHE A 124 -16.94 -7.79 4.09
C PHE A 124 -18.34 -7.20 4.32
N ARG A 125 -19.19 -7.19 3.29
CA ARG A 125 -20.57 -6.67 3.40
C ARG A 125 -21.45 -7.52 4.33
N ASN A 126 -21.15 -8.80 4.46
CA ASN A 126 -21.83 -9.72 5.37
C ASN A 126 -21.28 -9.68 6.79
N GLY A 127 -20.25 -8.87 7.07
CA GLY A 127 -19.67 -8.68 8.40
C GLY A 127 -18.71 -9.79 8.84
N TYR A 128 -18.19 -10.61 7.89
CA TYR A 128 -17.15 -11.60 8.22
C TYR A 128 -15.80 -10.94 8.53
N TYR A 129 -15.55 -9.76 7.97
CA TYR A 129 -14.36 -8.95 8.25
C TYR A 129 -14.75 -7.65 8.94
N ASN A 130 -14.01 -7.28 9.99
CA ASN A 130 -14.23 -6.06 10.76
C ASN A 130 -13.30 -4.91 10.37
N ALA A 131 -12.27 -5.20 9.59
CA ALA A 131 -11.31 -4.23 9.11
C ALA A 131 -11.01 -4.43 7.61
N ILE A 132 -10.80 -3.33 6.90
CA ILE A 132 -10.48 -3.32 5.46
C ILE A 132 -9.21 -4.15 5.17
N ILE A 133 -8.24 -4.08 6.08
CA ILE A 133 -6.94 -4.73 5.94
C ILE A 133 -6.99 -6.25 6.08
N ASP A 134 -8.06 -6.81 6.63
CA ASP A 134 -8.25 -8.25 6.79
C ASP A 134 -8.92 -8.89 5.57
N ASP A 135 -9.54 -8.08 4.70
CA ASP A 135 -10.22 -8.56 3.49
C ASP A 135 -9.36 -8.35 2.24
N TYR A 136 -8.44 -9.26 2.00
CA TYR A 136 -7.53 -9.22 0.85
C TYR A 136 -8.27 -9.29 -0.51
N THR A 137 -9.49 -9.82 -0.55
CA THR A 137 -10.27 -9.90 -1.79
C THR A 137 -10.92 -8.56 -2.15
N SER A 138 -11.06 -7.67 -1.17
CA SER A 138 -11.60 -6.33 -1.32
C SER A 138 -10.55 -5.30 -1.74
N THR A 139 -9.26 -5.61 -1.50
CA THR A 139 -8.17 -4.66 -1.73
C THR A 139 -7.48 -4.91 -3.06
N THR A 140 -7.01 -3.83 -3.67
CA THR A 140 -6.05 -3.87 -4.76
C THR A 140 -4.88 -2.97 -4.38
N HIS A 141 -3.67 -3.52 -4.41
CA HIS A 141 -2.44 -2.79 -4.15
C HIS A 141 -1.83 -2.37 -5.48
N TRP A 142 -1.47 -1.09 -5.61
CA TRP A 142 -1.02 -0.49 -6.84
C TRP A 142 0.39 0.07 -6.72
N LEU A 143 1.20 -0.17 -7.74
CA LEU A 143 2.42 0.57 -8.02
C LEU A 143 2.08 1.61 -9.08
N SER A 144 1.96 2.86 -8.66
CA SER A 144 1.70 3.97 -9.56
C SER A 144 2.99 4.64 -10.02
N VAL A 145 2.99 5.07 -11.26
CA VAL A 145 4.12 5.75 -11.88
C VAL A 145 3.64 6.98 -12.64
N ASN A 146 4.09 8.16 -12.22
CA ASN A 146 3.81 9.40 -12.93
C ASN A 146 4.71 9.52 -14.16
N ILE A 147 4.11 9.49 -15.34
CA ILE A 147 4.83 9.46 -16.62
C ILE A 147 5.66 10.74 -16.83
N HIS A 148 5.11 11.89 -16.44
CA HIS A 148 5.78 13.19 -16.62
C HIS A 148 7.08 13.29 -15.80
N ASP A 149 7.14 12.65 -14.61
CA ASP A 149 8.32 12.70 -13.73
C ASP A 149 9.38 11.63 -14.08
N LEU A 150 8.98 10.54 -14.75
CA LEU A 150 9.90 9.47 -15.15
C LEU A 150 10.89 9.93 -16.21
N ALA A 151 10.41 10.69 -17.17
CA ALA A 151 11.24 11.12 -18.30
C ALA A 151 10.93 12.58 -18.63
N PRO A 152 11.68 13.54 -18.09
CA PRO A 152 11.53 14.96 -18.41
C PRO A 152 12.06 15.28 -19.83
N THR A 153 11.85 14.35 -20.75
CA THR A 153 12.25 14.50 -22.16
C THR A 153 11.13 15.12 -22.98
N SER A 154 11.50 15.63 -24.16
CA SER A 154 10.53 16.22 -25.10
C SER A 154 9.38 15.27 -25.47
N ALA A 155 9.59 13.95 -25.37
CA ALA A 155 8.61 12.92 -25.74
C ALA A 155 7.35 12.91 -24.83
N PHE A 156 7.45 13.34 -23.58
CA PHE A 156 6.33 13.32 -22.61
C PHE A 156 5.89 14.73 -22.18
N ARG A 157 6.38 15.77 -22.86
CA ARG A 157 6.03 17.17 -22.55
C ARG A 157 4.52 17.44 -22.61
N ASP A 158 3.83 16.76 -23.54
CA ASP A 158 2.40 16.95 -23.79
C ASP A 158 1.52 16.07 -22.89
N VAL A 159 2.13 15.16 -22.11
CA VAL A 159 1.39 14.34 -21.13
C VAL A 159 1.05 15.23 -19.92
N PRO A 160 -0.22 15.31 -19.52
CA PRO A 160 -0.59 16.09 -18.34
C PRO A 160 0.16 15.62 -17.09
N PRO A 161 0.70 16.55 -16.26
CA PRO A 161 1.46 16.17 -15.06
C PRO A 161 0.66 15.33 -14.03
N TRP A 162 -0.66 15.42 -14.09
CA TRP A 162 -1.57 14.66 -13.22
C TRP A 162 -1.91 13.26 -13.73
N LEU A 163 -1.45 12.88 -14.93
CA LEU A 163 -1.71 11.55 -15.51
C LEU A 163 -0.55 10.60 -15.23
N GLY A 164 -0.88 9.44 -14.67
CA GLY A 164 0.03 8.34 -14.41
C GLY A 164 -0.49 7.02 -14.97
N LEU A 165 0.31 5.99 -14.81
CA LEU A 165 -0.04 4.59 -15.02
C LEU A 165 0.15 3.84 -13.72
N ALA A 166 -0.69 2.83 -13.47
CA ALA A 166 -0.54 1.97 -12.32
C ALA A 166 -0.63 0.50 -12.71
N VAL A 167 0.17 -0.33 -12.02
CA VAL A 167 0.06 -1.79 -12.05
C VAL A 167 -0.54 -2.23 -10.73
N GLY A 168 -1.65 -2.95 -10.79
CA GLY A 168 -2.39 -3.40 -9.61
C GLY A 168 -2.32 -4.90 -9.40
N HIS A 169 -2.21 -5.30 -8.14
CA HIS A 169 -2.33 -6.68 -7.69
C HIS A 169 -3.50 -6.84 -6.72
N SER A 170 -4.34 -7.82 -6.96
CA SER A 170 -5.43 -8.23 -6.09
C SER A 170 -5.55 -9.76 -6.13
N VAL A 171 -6.36 -10.32 -5.25
CA VAL A 171 -6.61 -11.76 -5.18
C VAL A 171 -8.09 -12.05 -5.13
N GLN A 172 -8.47 -13.26 -5.52
CA GLN A 172 -9.85 -13.73 -5.42
C GLN A 172 -9.90 -15.25 -5.16
N ASN A 173 -11.07 -15.73 -4.72
CA ASN A 173 -11.32 -17.13 -4.47
C ASN A 173 -10.28 -17.76 -3.52
N LEU A 174 -9.88 -17.03 -2.48
CA LEU A 174 -8.97 -17.55 -1.46
C LEU A 174 -9.64 -18.67 -0.70
N ASP A 175 -8.94 -19.80 -0.54
CA ASP A 175 -9.41 -20.98 0.20
C ASP A 175 -8.91 -21.01 1.66
N GLY A 176 -8.14 -20.02 2.07
CA GLY A 176 -7.53 -19.95 3.40
C GLY A 176 -6.35 -20.91 3.62
N MET A 177 -6.00 -21.72 2.63
CA MET A 177 -4.92 -22.72 2.67
C MET A 177 -3.78 -22.41 1.69
N GLY A 178 -3.77 -21.20 1.13
CA GLY A 178 -2.80 -20.76 0.14
C GLY A 178 -3.23 -20.95 -1.31
N GLY A 179 -4.44 -21.42 -1.56
CA GLY A 179 -5.06 -21.45 -2.88
C GLY A 179 -5.87 -20.20 -3.18
N GLY A 180 -6.15 -19.99 -4.45
CA GLY A 180 -6.88 -18.84 -4.98
C GLY A 180 -6.35 -18.41 -6.34
N GLN A 181 -6.65 -17.18 -6.73
CA GLN A 181 -6.22 -16.63 -8.02
C GLN A 181 -5.68 -15.22 -7.85
N HIS A 182 -4.50 -14.97 -8.45
CA HIS A 182 -3.98 -13.62 -8.60
C HIS A 182 -4.75 -12.87 -9.69
N ARG A 183 -4.98 -11.59 -9.47
CA ARG A 183 -5.50 -10.67 -10.45
C ARG A 183 -4.49 -9.54 -10.66
N LEU A 184 -4.07 -9.35 -11.90
CA LEU A 184 -3.16 -8.28 -12.27
C LEU A 184 -3.87 -7.27 -13.18
N PHE A 185 -3.64 -5.99 -12.92
CA PHE A 185 -4.26 -4.89 -13.64
C PHE A 185 -3.22 -3.91 -14.15
N ILE A 186 -3.55 -3.28 -15.27
CA ILE A 186 -2.93 -2.03 -15.72
C ILE A 186 -4.04 -0.99 -15.75
N ALA A 187 -3.82 0.17 -15.14
CA ALA A 187 -4.79 1.24 -15.03
C ALA A 187 -4.17 2.61 -15.33
N LEU A 188 -5.02 3.57 -15.68
CA LEU A 188 -4.65 4.97 -15.55
C LEU A 188 -4.61 5.33 -14.06
N ASP A 189 -3.81 6.34 -13.71
CA ASP A 189 -3.75 6.89 -12.37
C ASP A 189 -3.85 8.42 -12.39
N TRP A 190 -4.51 8.99 -11.38
CA TRP A 190 -4.81 10.41 -11.29
C TRP A 190 -4.07 11.07 -10.12
N ASN A 191 -2.92 11.67 -10.37
CA ASN A 191 -2.26 12.49 -9.35
C ASN A 191 -2.82 13.93 -9.35
N LEU A 192 -3.98 14.11 -8.73
CA LEU A 192 -4.68 15.39 -8.70
C LEU A 192 -3.86 16.49 -7.99
N SER A 193 -2.87 16.16 -7.17
CA SER A 193 -1.99 17.15 -6.52
C SER A 193 -1.11 17.89 -7.52
N ARG A 194 -0.96 17.36 -8.75
CA ARG A 194 -0.16 17.91 -9.84
C ARG A 194 -0.94 18.88 -10.75
N ILE A 195 -2.23 19.07 -10.49
CA ILE A 195 -3.03 20.07 -11.22
C ILE A 195 -2.48 21.46 -10.92
N GLN A 196 -2.21 22.24 -11.99
CA GLN A 196 -1.70 23.60 -11.86
C GLN A 196 -2.77 24.54 -11.29
N GLY A 197 -2.31 25.57 -10.55
CA GLY A 197 -3.22 26.59 -9.99
C GLY A 197 -3.93 26.18 -8.69
N LEU A 198 -3.75 24.96 -8.18
CA LEU A 198 -4.35 24.56 -6.90
C LEU A 198 -3.75 25.37 -5.73
N PRO A 199 -4.58 25.90 -4.80
CA PRO A 199 -4.10 26.47 -3.55
C PRO A 199 -3.37 25.41 -2.70
N ARG A 200 -2.42 25.83 -1.86
CA ARG A 200 -1.54 24.93 -1.10
C ARG A 200 -2.33 23.89 -0.30
N TRP A 201 -3.31 24.33 0.48
CA TRP A 201 -4.11 23.45 1.32
C TRP A 201 -4.83 22.34 0.51
N LEU A 202 -5.37 22.70 -0.68
CA LEU A 202 -6.05 21.72 -1.53
C LEU A 202 -5.06 20.76 -2.17
N ARG A 203 -3.89 21.23 -2.56
CA ARG A 203 -2.80 20.38 -3.07
C ARG A 203 -2.34 19.35 -2.04
N ASP A 204 -2.25 19.74 -0.76
CA ASP A 204 -1.86 18.84 0.32
C ASP A 204 -2.94 17.77 0.57
N ILE A 205 -4.22 18.15 0.52
CA ILE A 205 -5.33 17.17 0.54
C ILE A 205 -5.24 16.20 -0.64
N MET A 206 -5.05 16.72 -1.86
CA MET A 206 -4.94 15.87 -3.06
C MET A 206 -3.72 14.93 -3.01
N ARG A 207 -2.61 15.37 -2.37
CA ARG A 207 -1.45 14.52 -2.14
C ARG A 207 -1.76 13.35 -1.20
N THR A 208 -2.50 13.63 -0.13
CA THR A 208 -2.95 12.57 0.79
C THR A 208 -3.94 11.62 0.10
N LEU A 209 -4.88 12.16 -0.68
CA LEU A 209 -5.82 11.35 -1.46
C LEU A 209 -5.12 10.49 -2.53
N HIS A 210 -3.97 10.91 -3.03
CA HIS A 210 -3.19 10.12 -3.99
C HIS A 210 -2.59 8.83 -3.40
N LEU A 211 -2.59 8.65 -2.09
CA LEU A 211 -2.28 7.36 -1.46
C LEU A 211 -3.38 6.31 -1.68
N TYR A 212 -4.55 6.75 -2.12
CA TYR A 212 -5.65 5.92 -2.58
C TYR A 212 -5.74 5.99 -4.09
N HIS A 213 -5.73 4.83 -4.77
CA HIS A 213 -5.92 4.77 -6.22
C HIS A 213 -7.37 5.11 -6.53
N LEU A 214 -7.57 6.27 -7.15
CA LEU A 214 -8.90 6.74 -7.53
C LEU A 214 -9.47 5.89 -8.68
N PRO A 215 -10.80 5.78 -8.77
CA PRO A 215 -11.45 5.02 -9.84
C PRO A 215 -10.97 5.47 -11.22
N ALA A 216 -10.47 4.52 -12.02
CA ALA A 216 -9.89 4.81 -13.32
C ALA A 216 -10.16 3.69 -14.33
N PRO A 217 -10.07 3.96 -15.64
CA PRO A 217 -10.05 2.93 -16.65
C PRO A 217 -8.91 1.95 -16.43
N ALA A 218 -9.22 0.65 -16.48
CA ALA A 218 -8.25 -0.40 -16.22
C ALA A 218 -8.48 -1.62 -17.12
N VAL A 219 -7.40 -2.38 -17.30
CA VAL A 219 -7.43 -3.69 -17.95
C VAL A 219 -6.89 -4.71 -16.96
N GLN A 220 -7.68 -5.72 -16.64
CA GLN A 220 -7.17 -6.92 -16.00
C GLN A 220 -6.44 -7.75 -17.06
N ILE A 221 -5.21 -8.16 -16.77
CA ILE A 221 -4.37 -8.94 -17.68
C ILE A 221 -4.21 -10.39 -17.21
N SER A 222 -4.55 -10.69 -15.97
CA SER A 222 -4.51 -12.04 -15.39
C SER A 222 -5.67 -12.20 -14.40
N PRO A 223 -6.31 -13.40 -14.31
CA PRO A 223 -6.11 -14.61 -15.11
C PRO A 223 -6.68 -14.50 -16.52
N ASN A 224 -7.62 -13.59 -16.76
CA ASN A 224 -8.25 -13.35 -18.06
C ASN A 224 -8.20 -11.86 -18.40
N VAL A 225 -8.17 -11.53 -19.67
CA VAL A 225 -8.23 -10.13 -20.11
C VAL A 225 -9.67 -9.62 -19.96
N VAL A 226 -9.85 -8.61 -19.12
CA VAL A 226 -11.14 -7.94 -18.88
C VAL A 226 -10.93 -6.43 -18.87
N TRP A 227 -11.73 -5.72 -19.66
CA TRP A 227 -11.72 -4.27 -19.71
C TRP A 227 -12.72 -3.69 -18.72
N TYR A 228 -12.25 -2.74 -17.92
CA TYR A 228 -13.07 -1.98 -16.99
C TYR A 228 -13.11 -0.52 -17.45
N GLY A 229 -14.28 0.04 -17.68
CA GLY A 229 -14.44 1.49 -17.89
C GLY A 229 -14.02 2.28 -16.65
N ILE A 230 -14.34 1.73 -15.46
CA ILE A 230 -13.92 2.24 -14.15
C ILE A 230 -13.62 1.04 -13.26
N ARG A 231 -12.44 1.06 -12.64
CA ARG A 231 -11.99 0.08 -11.64
C ARG A 231 -11.58 0.83 -10.37
N TYR A 232 -12.02 0.32 -9.22
CA TYR A 232 -11.64 0.77 -7.89
C TYR A 232 -10.50 -0.05 -7.37
#